data_1bad81bff5e5c3cadbb0cd0e58e6d653
#
_entry.id   1bad81bff5e5c3cadbb0cd0e58e6d653
#
_cell.length_a   1.000
_cell.length_b   1.000
_cell.length_c   1.000
_cell.angle_alpha   90.00
_cell.angle_beta   90.00
_cell.angle_gamma   90.00
#
_symmetry.space_group_name_H-M   'P 1'
#
loop_
_entity.id
_entity.type
_entity.pdbx_description
1 polymer ?
#
loop_
_entity_poly.entity_id
_entity_poly.type
_entity_poly.pdbx_seq_one_letter_code
_entity_poly.pdbx_strand_id
1 'polypeptide(L)'
;VLNLLPCSDTVSALPGTAWLDEVLHWVPEGVDPWIWLAPDSDDAPAMVGWGVTRRFTASGHGAVESTWRRMASEGQDLVAFGSFPFSRTQEGFLVVPQVLIRRRHLGGPTEVTNHQRLTRRAWEPEPRKHLTRRPAIDEATWTASVTAVTQQLDHDGQLEKVVLAGAVDITSEVPIDRSQVASRLAARFPGCWTYSHDGLVGATPELLVDCRDGLFRCRVLAGTRKPAWAHELLDNPKERHEHELAVASVTGRLAQAGLTDPVIRGPFRLELPNVVHLATDVTARVNGSNAARIVDAMHPTAAVCGTPREASYKLIAQIEHLDRGRVAGP
;
A
#
# COMPACT_ATOMS: atom_id res chain seq x y z
N VAL A 1 18.17 -10.17 34.12
CA VAL A 1 17.86 -10.00 32.68
C VAL A 1 17.01 -8.75 32.61
N LEU A 2 17.62 -7.62 32.25
CA LEU A 2 16.91 -6.38 31.96
C LEU A 2 15.97 -6.71 30.80
N ASN A 3 14.66 -6.63 31.07
CA ASN A 3 13.64 -6.59 30.05
C ASN A 3 13.88 -5.30 29.25
N LEU A 4 14.61 -5.39 28.17
CA LEU A 4 14.69 -4.32 27.18
C LEU A 4 13.27 -4.18 26.62
N LEU A 5 12.56 -3.18 27.10
CA LEU A 5 11.30 -2.77 26.47
C LEU A 5 11.60 -2.41 25.01
N PRO A 6 10.63 -2.57 24.08
CA PRO A 6 10.81 -2.17 22.68
C PRO A 6 11.15 -0.68 22.51
N CYS A 7 11.05 0.10 23.58
CA CYS A 7 11.42 1.52 23.67
C CYS A 7 12.92 1.78 23.98
N SER A 8 13.80 0.77 23.99
CA SER A 8 15.22 1.02 24.24
C SER A 8 15.85 1.77 23.08
N ASP A 9 16.86 2.61 23.37
CA ASP A 9 17.63 3.34 22.34
C ASP A 9 18.24 2.38 21.31
N THR A 10 18.61 1.18 21.73
CA THR A 10 19.14 0.13 20.84
C THR A 10 18.13 -0.30 19.78
N VAL A 11 16.86 -0.52 20.15
CA VAL A 11 15.79 -0.88 19.20
C VAL A 11 15.46 0.30 18.29
N SER A 12 15.44 1.51 18.83
CA SER A 12 15.15 2.73 18.08
C SER A 12 16.17 3.01 16.96
N ALA A 13 17.42 2.60 17.14
CA ALA A 13 18.49 2.79 16.16
C ALA A 13 18.51 1.75 15.02
N LEU A 14 17.71 0.67 15.12
CA LEU A 14 17.72 -0.40 14.11
C LEU A 14 17.14 0.06 12.77
N PRO A 15 17.70 -0.40 11.61
CA PRO A 15 17.06 -0.26 10.31
C PRO A 15 15.66 -0.88 10.28
N GLY A 16 14.83 -0.49 9.31
CA GLY A 16 13.42 -0.86 9.27
C GLY A 16 13.14 -2.34 9.44
N THR A 17 13.82 -3.21 8.69
CA THR A 17 13.62 -4.68 8.78
C THR A 17 14.03 -5.22 10.14
N ALA A 18 15.22 -4.84 10.65
CA ALA A 18 15.71 -5.29 11.94
C ALA A 18 14.84 -4.74 13.10
N TRP A 19 14.31 -3.54 12.96
CA TRP A 19 13.34 -2.97 13.89
C TRP A 19 12.04 -3.80 13.90
N LEU A 20 11.52 -4.16 12.73
CA LEU A 20 10.32 -4.99 12.61
C LEU A 20 10.53 -6.35 13.27
N ASP A 21 11.62 -7.04 12.97
CA ASP A 21 11.94 -8.36 13.53
C ASP A 21 12.03 -8.29 15.06
N GLU A 22 12.67 -7.27 15.63
CA GLU A 22 12.72 -7.09 17.08
C GLU A 22 11.33 -6.84 17.67
N VAL A 23 10.51 -5.99 17.04
CA VAL A 23 9.17 -5.70 17.52
C VAL A 23 8.25 -6.93 17.47
N LEU A 24 8.41 -7.80 16.48
CA LEU A 24 7.60 -9.03 16.36
C LEU A 24 7.81 -10.02 17.53
N HIS A 25 8.94 -9.94 18.25
CA HIS A 25 9.12 -10.69 19.50
C HIS A 25 8.13 -10.29 20.62
N TRP A 26 7.50 -9.13 20.52
CA TRP A 26 6.56 -8.61 21.52
C TRP A 26 5.08 -8.85 21.16
N VAL A 27 4.82 -9.29 19.94
CA VAL A 27 3.47 -9.67 19.50
C VAL A 27 3.11 -11.01 20.12
N PRO A 28 1.96 -11.16 20.78
CA PRO A 28 1.54 -12.43 21.38
C PRO A 28 1.44 -13.56 20.34
N GLU A 29 1.63 -14.79 20.78
CA GLU A 29 1.46 -15.96 19.91
C GLU A 29 0.02 -16.07 19.39
N GLY A 30 -0.12 -16.46 18.12
CA GLY A 30 -1.43 -16.58 17.46
C GLY A 30 -2.11 -15.26 17.10
N VAL A 31 -1.49 -14.13 17.42
CA VAL A 31 -1.99 -12.80 17.06
C VAL A 31 -1.43 -12.38 15.71
N ASP A 32 -2.31 -11.93 14.82
CA ASP A 32 -1.97 -11.34 13.52
C ASP A 32 -1.86 -9.81 13.68
N PRO A 33 -0.64 -9.25 13.71
CA PRO A 33 -0.46 -7.83 13.92
C PRO A 33 -0.73 -7.03 12.64
N TRP A 34 -1.15 -5.78 12.81
CA TRP A 34 -1.08 -4.78 11.77
C TRP A 34 0.33 -4.23 11.70
N ILE A 35 0.89 -4.16 10.50
CA ILE A 35 2.24 -3.72 10.25
C ILE A 35 2.19 -2.61 9.18
N TRP A 36 2.91 -1.54 9.42
CA TRP A 36 3.24 -0.51 8.45
C TRP A 36 4.70 -0.13 8.60
N LEU A 37 5.49 -0.40 7.57
CA LEU A 37 6.90 -0.12 7.53
C LEU A 37 7.21 0.67 6.25
N ALA A 38 7.66 1.90 6.40
CA ALA A 38 8.13 2.71 5.28
C ALA A 38 9.51 2.25 4.79
N PRO A 39 9.88 2.52 3.52
CA PRO A 39 11.25 2.33 3.02
C PRO A 39 12.26 3.03 3.91
N ASP A 40 13.46 2.44 4.04
CA ASP A 40 14.53 3.03 4.85
C ASP A 40 14.94 4.41 4.30
N SER A 41 14.65 5.42 5.07
CA SER A 41 15.01 6.83 4.86
C SER A 41 15.01 7.53 6.22
N ASP A 42 15.56 8.73 6.30
CA ASP A 42 15.61 9.49 7.55
C ASP A 42 14.21 9.74 8.14
N ASP A 43 13.20 9.90 7.29
CA ASP A 43 11.80 10.12 7.67
C ASP A 43 10.95 8.83 7.70
N ALA A 44 11.56 7.64 7.79
CA ALA A 44 10.87 6.36 7.70
C ALA A 44 10.05 6.03 8.97
N PRO A 45 8.72 6.17 8.96
CA PRO A 45 7.89 5.71 10.06
C PRO A 45 7.76 4.19 10.02
N ALA A 46 7.65 3.59 11.20
CA ALA A 46 7.37 2.17 11.37
C ALA A 46 6.34 1.99 12.48
N MET A 47 5.38 1.11 12.26
CA MET A 47 4.29 0.85 13.20
C MET A 47 3.92 -0.63 13.19
N VAL A 48 3.73 -1.18 14.39
CA VAL A 48 3.14 -2.50 14.62
C VAL A 48 2.06 -2.36 15.67
N GLY A 49 0.87 -2.86 15.39
CA GLY A 49 -0.25 -2.80 16.34
C GLY A 49 -1.04 -4.10 16.37
N TRP A 50 -1.74 -4.37 17.47
CA TRP A 50 -2.63 -5.51 17.61
C TRP A 50 -3.74 -5.28 18.63
N GLY A 51 -4.74 -6.18 18.63
CA GLY A 51 -5.96 -6.01 19.40
C GLY A 51 -6.80 -4.84 18.88
N VAL A 52 -8.10 -4.89 19.07
CA VAL A 52 -9.03 -3.87 18.57
C VAL A 52 -9.59 -3.10 19.75
N THR A 53 -9.34 -1.80 19.82
CA THR A 53 -10.04 -0.88 20.71
C THR A 53 -11.30 -0.35 20.06
N ARG A 54 -11.20 0.05 18.79
CA ARG A 54 -12.30 0.60 17.99
C ARG A 54 -12.15 0.21 16.54
N ARG A 55 -13.30 0.01 15.87
CA ARG A 55 -13.37 -0.25 14.43
C ARG A 55 -14.43 0.65 13.81
N PHE A 56 -14.07 1.36 12.75
CA PHE A 56 -14.95 2.22 11.97
C PHE A 56 -15.03 1.67 10.57
N THR A 57 -16.24 1.47 10.05
CA THR A 57 -16.46 0.91 8.72
C THR A 57 -17.30 1.83 7.86
N ALA A 58 -17.07 1.81 6.57
CA ALA A 58 -17.91 2.43 5.57
C ALA A 58 -17.68 1.80 4.18
N SER A 59 -18.65 1.99 3.31
CA SER A 59 -18.56 1.66 1.87
C SER A 59 -19.02 2.86 1.04
N GLY A 60 -18.78 2.80 -0.26
CA GLY A 60 -19.19 3.86 -1.20
C GLY A 60 -18.16 4.96 -1.38
N HIS A 61 -18.60 5.99 -2.09
CA HIS A 61 -17.77 7.18 -2.28
C HIS A 61 -17.58 7.92 -0.96
N GLY A 62 -16.35 8.39 -0.69
CA GLY A 62 -16.03 9.11 0.54
C GLY A 62 -15.94 8.20 1.78
N ALA A 63 -15.78 6.88 1.60
CA ALA A 63 -15.71 5.93 2.70
C ALA A 63 -14.51 6.18 3.61
N VAL A 64 -13.35 6.53 3.04
CA VAL A 64 -12.14 6.81 3.82
C VAL A 64 -12.32 8.05 4.68
N GLU A 65 -12.82 9.15 4.08
CA GLU A 65 -13.05 10.40 4.79
C GLU A 65 -14.16 10.24 5.87
N SER A 66 -15.22 9.51 5.58
CA SER A 66 -16.33 9.33 6.53
C SER A 66 -15.88 8.52 7.76
N THR A 67 -15.12 7.45 7.57
CA THR A 67 -14.56 6.66 8.69
C THR A 67 -13.56 7.47 9.49
N TRP A 68 -12.69 8.23 8.80
CA TRP A 68 -11.71 9.10 9.46
C TRP A 68 -12.38 10.19 10.31
N ARG A 69 -13.41 10.86 9.79
CA ARG A 69 -14.16 11.89 10.55
C ARG A 69 -14.82 11.32 11.81
N ARG A 70 -15.41 10.13 11.70
CA ARG A 70 -16.00 9.44 12.87
C ARG A 70 -14.92 9.13 13.90
N MET A 71 -13.77 8.58 13.49
CA MET A 71 -12.65 8.33 14.38
C MET A 71 -12.15 9.63 15.03
N ALA A 72 -11.94 10.69 14.25
CA ALA A 72 -11.44 11.97 14.74
C ALA A 72 -12.39 12.65 15.73
N SER A 73 -13.70 12.40 15.64
CA SER A 73 -14.70 12.91 16.61
C SER A 73 -14.59 12.24 17.98
N GLU A 74 -13.94 11.08 18.09
CA GLU A 74 -13.77 10.34 19.35
C GLU A 74 -12.47 10.64 20.09
N GLY A 75 -11.51 11.35 19.47
CA GLY A 75 -10.25 11.75 20.10
C GLY A 75 -9.24 12.30 19.09
N GLN A 76 -8.40 13.24 19.53
CA GLN A 76 -7.48 13.96 18.63
C GLN A 76 -6.20 13.19 18.28
N ASP A 77 -5.72 12.28 19.12
CA ASP A 77 -4.42 11.61 18.95
C ASP A 77 -4.53 10.11 18.62
N LEU A 78 -5.66 9.70 18.05
CA LEU A 78 -5.86 8.31 17.69
C LEU A 78 -5.02 7.94 16.47
N VAL A 79 -4.30 6.83 16.56
CA VAL A 79 -3.62 6.19 15.43
C VAL A 79 -4.42 4.97 15.02
N ALA A 80 -4.71 4.87 13.73
CA ALA A 80 -5.43 3.74 13.18
C ALA A 80 -4.73 3.15 11.96
N PHE A 81 -4.92 1.85 11.77
CA PHE A 81 -4.62 1.18 10.51
C PHE A 81 -5.89 1.15 9.67
N GLY A 82 -5.74 1.46 8.38
CA GLY A 82 -6.86 1.51 7.43
C GLY A 82 -6.67 0.56 6.27
N SER A 83 -7.77 0.02 5.77
CA SER A 83 -7.77 -0.74 4.53
C SER A 83 -9.14 -0.66 3.88
N PHE A 84 -9.17 -0.21 2.64
CA PHE A 84 -10.39 -0.06 1.87
C PHE A 84 -10.28 -0.87 0.59
N PRO A 85 -11.38 -1.49 0.12
CA PRO A 85 -11.36 -2.29 -1.09
C PRO A 85 -11.21 -1.44 -2.35
N PHE A 86 -10.73 -2.08 -3.42
CA PHE A 86 -10.76 -1.51 -4.77
C PHE A 86 -12.21 -1.20 -5.19
N SER A 87 -13.11 -2.14 -4.91
CA SER A 87 -14.53 -1.97 -5.20
C SER A 87 -15.20 -1.05 -4.18
N ARG A 88 -15.88 -0.02 -4.68
CA ARG A 88 -16.63 0.93 -3.87
C ARG A 88 -17.90 0.33 -3.21
N THR A 89 -18.32 -0.86 -3.66
CA THR A 89 -19.50 -1.53 -3.09
C THR A 89 -19.16 -2.36 -1.85
N GLN A 90 -17.88 -2.63 -1.62
CA GLN A 90 -17.41 -3.39 -0.47
C GLN A 90 -17.05 -2.46 0.69
N GLU A 91 -17.11 -3.01 1.90
CA GLU A 91 -16.82 -2.27 3.12
C GLU A 91 -15.31 -2.20 3.39
N GLY A 92 -14.81 -0.98 3.59
CA GLY A 92 -13.49 -0.70 4.13
C GLY A 92 -13.55 -0.31 5.60
N PHE A 93 -12.39 -0.19 6.25
CA PHE A 93 -12.35 0.08 7.68
C PHE A 93 -11.09 0.81 8.13
N LEU A 94 -11.22 1.47 9.30
CA LEU A 94 -10.13 1.93 10.16
C LEU A 94 -10.21 1.19 11.49
N VAL A 95 -9.06 0.73 12.00
CA VAL A 95 -8.95 0.07 13.29
C VAL A 95 -7.96 0.81 14.18
N VAL A 96 -8.39 1.19 15.37
CA VAL A 96 -7.53 1.69 16.43
C VAL A 96 -7.03 0.49 17.23
N PRO A 97 -5.71 0.24 17.26
CA PRO A 97 -5.15 -0.89 17.96
C PRO A 97 -5.27 -0.74 19.48
N GLN A 98 -5.31 -1.86 20.19
CA GLN A 98 -5.22 -1.88 21.63
C GLN A 98 -3.79 -1.63 22.11
N VAL A 99 -2.83 -2.21 21.40
CA VAL A 99 -1.39 -1.97 21.60
C VAL A 99 -0.80 -1.45 20.29
N LEU A 100 -0.03 -0.39 20.39
CA LEU A 100 0.71 0.19 19.26
C LEU A 100 2.17 0.38 19.68
N ILE A 101 3.07 -0.16 18.89
CA ILE A 101 4.51 0.13 18.93
C ILE A 101 4.83 0.91 17.66
N ARG A 102 5.39 2.10 17.81
CA ARG A 102 5.70 2.97 16.65
C ARG A 102 7.03 3.70 16.79
N ARG A 103 7.62 3.98 15.66
CA ARG A 103 8.75 4.87 15.47
C ARG A 103 8.37 5.87 14.38
N ARG A 104 8.57 7.18 14.62
CA ARG A 104 8.15 8.23 13.68
C ARG A 104 9.15 8.46 12.54
N HIS A 105 10.43 8.25 12.81
CA HIS A 105 11.53 8.38 11.86
C HIS A 105 12.67 7.44 12.24
N LEU A 106 13.59 7.16 11.32
CA LEU A 106 14.75 6.31 11.55
C LEU A 106 15.60 6.92 12.69
N GLY A 107 16.04 6.08 13.63
CA GLY A 107 16.79 6.52 14.81
C GLY A 107 15.97 7.28 15.86
N GLY A 108 14.71 7.59 15.60
CA GLY A 108 13.82 8.21 16.56
C GLY A 108 13.35 7.25 17.65
N PRO A 109 12.80 7.78 18.76
CA PRO A 109 12.36 6.94 19.87
C PRO A 109 11.24 5.97 19.42
N THR A 110 11.32 4.75 19.90
CA THR A 110 10.22 3.78 19.78
C THR A 110 9.23 4.01 20.92
N GLU A 111 8.01 4.38 20.57
CA GLU A 111 6.91 4.66 21.50
C GLU A 111 6.00 3.44 21.60
N VAL A 112 5.53 3.15 22.82
CA VAL A 112 4.50 2.12 23.07
C VAL A 112 3.29 2.81 23.67
N THR A 113 2.14 2.67 23.03
CA THR A 113 0.86 3.11 23.56
C THR A 113 0.11 1.91 24.16
N ASN A 114 -0.50 2.15 25.31
CA ASN A 114 -1.16 1.16 26.15
C ASN A 114 -0.18 0.19 26.83
N HIS A 115 0.14 0.50 28.08
CA HIS A 115 1.11 -0.18 28.95
C HIS A 115 0.62 -1.53 29.49
N GLN A 116 -0.14 -2.30 28.72
CA GLN A 116 -0.35 -3.69 29.09
C GLN A 116 1.02 -4.38 29.18
N ARG A 117 1.15 -5.32 30.11
CA ARG A 117 2.41 -6.03 30.33
C ARG A 117 2.80 -6.78 29.06
N LEU A 118 3.74 -6.22 28.29
CA LEU A 118 4.32 -6.87 27.13
C LEU A 118 5.24 -8.00 27.59
N THR A 119 5.12 -9.15 26.96
CA THR A 119 6.02 -10.29 27.20
C THR A 119 6.76 -10.60 25.93
N ARG A 120 8.10 -10.55 25.99
CA ARG A 120 8.95 -10.94 24.86
C ARG A 120 8.92 -12.44 24.71
N ARG A 121 8.63 -12.92 23.50
CA ARG A 121 8.64 -14.34 23.13
C ARG A 121 9.79 -14.66 22.19
N ALA A 122 10.15 -15.93 22.08
CA ALA A 122 10.96 -16.38 20.97
C ALA A 122 10.12 -16.25 19.68
N TRP A 123 10.65 -15.50 18.71
CA TRP A 123 10.10 -15.41 17.37
C TRP A 123 11.26 -15.74 16.43
N GLU A 124 11.13 -16.85 15.73
CA GLU A 124 12.16 -17.35 14.83
C GLU A 124 11.59 -17.47 13.43
N PRO A 125 12.40 -17.21 12.40
CA PRO A 125 11.99 -17.43 11.02
C PRO A 125 11.57 -18.89 10.82
N GLU A 126 10.35 -19.10 10.35
CA GLU A 126 9.89 -20.44 10.03
C GLU A 126 10.68 -21.04 8.86
N PRO A 127 10.92 -22.36 8.86
CA PRO A 127 11.52 -23.05 7.74
C PRO A 127 10.67 -22.89 6.47
N ARG A 128 11.30 -23.03 5.32
CA ARG A 128 10.58 -23.01 4.03
C ARG A 128 9.55 -24.12 4.00
N LYS A 129 8.30 -23.75 3.68
CA LYS A 129 7.15 -24.65 3.55
C LYS A 129 7.05 -25.13 2.12
N HIS A 130 6.52 -26.32 1.93
CA HIS A 130 6.11 -26.78 0.60
C HIS A 130 4.87 -25.99 0.20
N LEU A 131 4.93 -25.33 -0.96
CA LEU A 131 3.85 -24.52 -1.50
C LEU A 131 3.46 -25.05 -2.88
N THR A 132 2.17 -25.23 -3.10
CA THR A 132 1.61 -25.49 -4.43
C THR A 132 1.02 -24.20 -5.00
N ARG A 133 1.11 -24.05 -6.33
CA ARG A 133 0.64 -22.86 -7.04
C ARG A 133 -0.35 -23.28 -8.11
N ARG A 134 -1.43 -22.52 -8.24
CA ARG A 134 -2.40 -22.66 -9.33
C ARG A 134 -2.88 -21.27 -9.75
N PRO A 135 -2.96 -20.95 -11.05
CA PRO A 135 -3.62 -19.73 -11.50
C PRO A 135 -5.06 -19.69 -10.97
N ALA A 136 -5.49 -18.57 -10.41
CA ALA A 136 -6.87 -18.35 -9.98
C ALA A 136 -7.80 -18.13 -11.18
N ILE A 137 -7.23 -17.64 -12.30
CA ILE A 137 -7.91 -17.48 -13.60
C ILE A 137 -7.10 -18.29 -14.61
N ASP A 138 -7.75 -19.13 -15.40
CA ASP A 138 -7.07 -19.90 -16.44
C ASP A 138 -6.59 -18.98 -17.59
N GLU A 139 -5.58 -19.45 -18.33
CA GLU A 139 -4.93 -18.68 -19.39
C GLU A 139 -5.90 -18.28 -20.52
N ALA A 140 -6.86 -19.12 -20.86
CA ALA A 140 -7.83 -18.83 -21.93
C ALA A 140 -8.77 -17.70 -21.51
N THR A 141 -9.30 -17.74 -20.29
CA THR A 141 -10.13 -16.69 -19.71
C THR A 141 -9.36 -15.37 -19.59
N TRP A 142 -8.10 -15.42 -19.12
CA TRP A 142 -7.25 -14.25 -19.05
C TRP A 142 -7.01 -13.62 -20.43
N THR A 143 -6.63 -14.44 -21.41
CA THR A 143 -6.36 -13.98 -22.79
C THR A 143 -7.62 -13.38 -23.43
N ALA A 144 -8.79 -13.99 -23.22
CA ALA A 144 -10.06 -13.45 -23.71
C ALA A 144 -10.38 -12.08 -23.09
N SER A 145 -10.16 -11.93 -21.78
CA SER A 145 -10.35 -10.64 -21.08
C SER A 145 -9.44 -9.54 -21.62
N VAL A 146 -8.16 -9.84 -21.79
CA VAL A 146 -7.19 -8.88 -22.37
C VAL A 146 -7.56 -8.51 -23.79
N THR A 147 -7.94 -9.49 -24.63
CA THR A 147 -8.35 -9.25 -26.01
C THR A 147 -9.58 -8.36 -26.09
N ALA A 148 -10.60 -8.62 -25.26
CA ALA A 148 -11.83 -7.82 -25.22
C ALA A 148 -11.55 -6.37 -24.83
N VAL A 149 -10.67 -6.14 -23.83
CA VAL A 149 -10.26 -4.78 -23.43
C VAL A 149 -9.49 -4.10 -24.52
N THR A 150 -8.53 -4.80 -25.18
CA THR A 150 -7.73 -4.21 -26.26
C THR A 150 -8.60 -3.78 -27.42
N GLN A 151 -9.59 -4.59 -27.80
CA GLN A 151 -10.55 -4.22 -28.86
C GLN A 151 -11.36 -2.97 -28.51
N GLN A 152 -11.76 -2.80 -27.25
CA GLN A 152 -12.47 -1.58 -26.83
C GLN A 152 -11.58 -0.34 -26.81
N LEU A 153 -10.31 -0.48 -26.44
CA LEU A 153 -9.34 0.62 -26.50
C LEU A 153 -9.15 1.12 -27.96
N ASP A 154 -9.15 0.20 -28.92
CA ASP A 154 -8.94 0.54 -30.34
C ASP A 154 -10.17 1.17 -31.01
N HIS A 155 -11.39 0.83 -30.56
CA HIS A 155 -12.62 1.17 -31.27
C HIS A 155 -13.30 2.46 -30.81
N ASP A 156 -13.30 2.78 -29.52
CA ASP A 156 -14.19 3.81 -28.99
C ASP A 156 -13.53 5.17 -28.74
N GLY A 157 -12.21 5.27 -28.72
CA GLY A 157 -11.49 6.50 -28.39
C GLY A 157 -11.87 7.12 -27.02
N GLN A 158 -12.78 6.44 -26.29
CA GLN A 158 -13.28 6.85 -24.97
C GLN A 158 -12.45 6.25 -23.83
N LEU A 159 -11.70 5.20 -24.11
CA LEU A 159 -10.81 4.52 -23.17
C LEU A 159 -9.37 4.65 -23.66
N GLU A 160 -8.49 5.12 -22.80
CA GLU A 160 -7.07 5.29 -23.11
C GLU A 160 -6.20 4.23 -22.45
N LYS A 161 -6.63 3.76 -21.25
CA LYS A 161 -5.92 2.77 -20.47
C LYS A 161 -6.87 1.97 -19.59
N VAL A 162 -6.64 0.67 -19.49
CA VAL A 162 -7.29 -0.20 -18.50
C VAL A 162 -6.24 -1.15 -17.91
N VAL A 163 -6.26 -1.33 -16.59
CA VAL A 163 -5.37 -2.24 -15.87
C VAL A 163 -6.17 -3.42 -15.34
N LEU A 164 -5.93 -4.61 -15.90
CA LEU A 164 -6.49 -5.85 -15.41
C LEU A 164 -5.55 -6.50 -14.40
N ALA A 165 -6.10 -7.13 -13.37
CA ALA A 165 -5.38 -7.89 -12.37
C ALA A 165 -5.52 -9.40 -12.58
N GLY A 166 -4.44 -10.14 -12.37
CA GLY A 166 -4.42 -11.59 -12.30
C GLY A 166 -4.07 -12.05 -10.88
N ALA A 167 -4.43 -13.29 -10.54
CA ALA A 167 -4.14 -13.88 -9.25
C ALA A 167 -3.64 -15.32 -9.39
N VAL A 168 -2.89 -15.74 -8.38
CA VAL A 168 -2.39 -17.10 -8.21
C VAL A 168 -2.75 -17.58 -6.82
N ASP A 169 -3.43 -18.72 -6.75
CA ASP A 169 -3.69 -19.43 -5.49
C ASP A 169 -2.42 -20.14 -5.04
N ILE A 170 -2.05 -19.89 -3.78
CA ILE A 170 -0.94 -20.55 -3.13
C ILE A 170 -1.48 -21.30 -1.93
N THR A 171 -1.29 -22.62 -1.91
CA THR A 171 -1.70 -23.48 -0.80
C THR A 171 -0.52 -24.05 -0.07
N SER A 172 -0.66 -24.20 1.24
CA SER A 172 0.33 -24.76 2.16
C SER A 172 -0.36 -25.78 3.07
N GLU A 173 0.34 -26.87 3.41
CA GLU A 173 -0.15 -27.88 4.37
C GLU A 173 -0.27 -27.35 5.80
N VAL A 174 0.43 -26.27 6.11
CA VAL A 174 0.39 -25.60 7.41
C VAL A 174 0.05 -24.12 7.23
N PRO A 175 -0.57 -23.47 8.22
CA PRO A 175 -0.90 -22.06 8.14
C PRO A 175 0.31 -21.20 7.78
N ILE A 176 0.10 -20.20 6.91
CA ILE A 176 1.13 -19.22 6.56
C ILE A 176 1.09 -18.10 7.61
N ASP A 177 2.20 -17.92 8.31
CA ASP A 177 2.36 -16.80 9.24
C ASP A 177 2.61 -15.51 8.46
N ARG A 178 1.66 -14.58 8.55
CA ARG A 178 1.71 -13.29 7.84
C ARG A 178 2.81 -12.37 8.34
N SER A 179 3.17 -12.45 9.62
CA SER A 179 4.31 -11.72 10.17
C SER A 179 5.61 -12.15 9.53
N GLN A 180 5.79 -13.47 9.32
CA GLN A 180 6.94 -14.01 8.60
C GLN A 180 6.98 -13.55 7.14
N VAL A 181 5.82 -13.50 6.47
CA VAL A 181 5.74 -12.99 5.10
C VAL A 181 6.14 -11.52 5.06
N ALA A 182 5.60 -10.70 5.97
CA ALA A 182 5.92 -9.27 6.04
C ALA A 182 7.42 -9.03 6.31
N SER A 183 8.03 -9.73 7.28
CA SER A 183 9.46 -9.64 7.56
C SER A 183 10.31 -10.00 6.33
N ARG A 184 9.97 -11.09 5.64
CA ARG A 184 10.69 -11.50 4.41
C ARG A 184 10.52 -10.51 3.26
N LEU A 185 9.33 -9.89 3.12
CA LEU A 185 9.10 -8.85 2.13
C LEU A 185 9.94 -7.61 2.44
N ALA A 186 9.94 -7.15 3.70
CA ALA A 186 10.76 -6.02 4.13
C ALA A 186 12.25 -6.26 3.86
N ALA A 187 12.76 -7.44 4.21
CA ALA A 187 14.15 -7.81 3.95
C ALA A 187 14.48 -7.90 2.45
N ARG A 188 13.55 -8.40 1.64
CA ARG A 188 13.77 -8.59 0.20
C ARG A 188 13.63 -7.30 -0.59
N PHE A 189 12.75 -6.40 -0.17
CA PHE A 189 12.37 -5.17 -0.87
C PHE A 189 12.47 -3.94 0.07
N PRO A 190 13.66 -3.57 0.56
CA PRO A 190 13.82 -2.48 1.52
C PRO A 190 13.41 -1.10 0.96
N GLY A 191 13.32 -0.96 -0.36
CA GLY A 191 12.82 0.25 -1.03
C GLY A 191 11.29 0.32 -1.17
N CYS A 192 10.54 -0.63 -0.57
CA CYS A 192 9.08 -0.69 -0.62
C CYS A 192 8.47 -0.42 0.75
N TRP A 193 7.26 0.13 0.78
CA TRP A 193 6.40 0.08 1.96
C TRP A 193 5.93 -1.34 2.17
N THR A 194 6.24 -1.92 3.34
CA THR A 194 5.74 -3.25 3.73
C THR A 194 4.58 -3.09 4.68
N TYR A 195 3.50 -3.83 4.45
CA TYR A 195 2.30 -3.78 5.27
C TYR A 195 1.71 -5.16 5.52
N SER A 196 1.07 -5.31 6.68
CA SER A 196 0.17 -6.43 6.99
C SER A 196 -1.07 -5.88 7.67
N HIS A 197 -2.25 -6.29 7.20
CA HIS A 197 -3.49 -5.74 7.71
C HIS A 197 -4.68 -6.69 7.49
N ASP A 198 -5.13 -7.34 8.55
CA ASP A 198 -6.34 -8.19 8.55
C ASP A 198 -6.35 -9.18 7.36
N GLY A 199 -5.29 -9.97 7.22
CA GLY A 199 -5.11 -10.96 6.17
C GLY A 199 -4.47 -10.46 4.87
N LEU A 200 -4.43 -9.16 4.59
CA LEU A 200 -3.69 -8.58 3.47
C LEU A 200 -2.23 -8.34 3.87
N VAL A 201 -1.29 -8.90 3.12
CA VAL A 201 0.15 -8.65 3.29
C VAL A 201 0.75 -8.25 1.97
N GLY A 202 1.60 -7.24 1.96
CA GLY A 202 2.22 -6.79 0.73
C GLY A 202 3.44 -5.91 0.93
N ALA A 203 4.12 -5.66 -0.19
CA ALA A 203 5.16 -4.65 -0.32
C ALA A 203 4.93 -3.88 -1.62
N THR A 204 4.94 -2.55 -1.54
CA THR A 204 4.70 -1.67 -2.68
C THR A 204 5.72 -0.54 -2.74
N PRO A 205 6.27 -0.23 -3.91
CA PRO A 205 7.10 0.96 -4.10
C PRO A 205 6.29 2.22 -4.41
N GLU A 206 4.98 2.08 -4.59
CA GLU A 206 4.07 3.17 -4.96
C GLU A 206 3.44 3.79 -3.71
N LEU A 207 3.44 5.12 -3.64
CA LEU A 207 2.84 5.89 -2.56
C LEU A 207 1.65 6.67 -3.09
N LEU A 208 0.44 6.32 -2.62
CA LEU A 208 -0.77 7.04 -3.01
C LEU A 208 -0.86 8.40 -2.33
N VAL A 209 -0.75 8.45 -1.01
CA VAL A 209 -0.88 9.66 -0.20
C VAL A 209 0.00 9.56 1.04
N ASP A 210 0.87 10.54 1.22
CA ASP A 210 1.49 10.89 2.49
C ASP A 210 1.24 12.38 2.76
N CYS A 211 0.66 12.68 3.91
CA CYS A 211 0.37 14.05 4.34
C CYS A 211 0.98 14.28 5.71
N ARG A 212 2.06 15.07 5.75
CA ARG A 212 2.72 15.48 6.98
C ARG A 212 3.07 16.96 6.92
N ASP A 213 2.88 17.67 8.01
CA ASP A 213 3.26 19.10 8.17
C ASP A 213 2.70 20.01 7.07
N GLY A 214 1.45 19.76 6.64
CA GLY A 214 0.81 20.52 5.57
C GLY A 214 1.35 20.25 4.17
N LEU A 215 2.18 19.23 4.00
CA LEU A 215 2.74 18.80 2.72
C LEU A 215 2.19 17.44 2.31
N PHE A 216 1.61 17.40 1.11
CA PHE A 216 1.23 16.18 0.41
C PHE A 216 2.42 15.63 -0.38
N ARG A 217 2.58 14.31 -0.37
CA ARG A 217 3.52 13.56 -1.20
C ARG A 217 2.82 12.36 -1.80
N CYS A 218 3.14 12.07 -3.07
CA CYS A 218 2.67 10.93 -3.82
C CYS A 218 3.79 10.46 -4.74
N ARG A 219 3.92 9.15 -4.97
CA ARG A 219 4.82 8.57 -5.97
C ARG A 219 3.99 7.76 -6.94
N VAL A 220 3.97 8.17 -8.20
CA VAL A 220 3.26 7.51 -9.29
C VAL A 220 4.22 6.59 -10.03
N LEU A 221 3.83 5.35 -10.20
CA LEU A 221 4.56 4.35 -10.96
C LEU A 221 3.71 3.84 -12.11
N ALA A 222 4.26 3.86 -13.31
CA ALA A 222 3.71 3.18 -14.50
C ALA A 222 4.82 3.03 -15.53
N GLY A 223 4.75 2.00 -16.36
CA GLY A 223 5.86 1.59 -17.20
C GLY A 223 6.89 0.78 -16.42
N THR A 224 7.13 -0.46 -16.88
CA THR A 224 7.95 -1.44 -16.15
C THR A 224 8.79 -2.28 -17.11
N ARG A 225 10.05 -2.49 -16.73
CA ARG A 225 10.97 -3.39 -17.44
C ARG A 225 11.75 -4.25 -16.45
N LYS A 226 12.23 -5.40 -16.93
CA LYS A 226 13.26 -6.17 -16.21
C LYS A 226 14.56 -5.36 -16.18
N PRO A 227 15.44 -5.53 -15.18
CA PRO A 227 16.68 -4.77 -15.07
C PRO A 227 17.55 -4.81 -16.33
N ALA A 228 17.60 -5.95 -17.02
CA ALA A 228 18.35 -6.10 -18.28
C ALA A 228 17.90 -5.14 -19.41
N TRP A 229 16.65 -4.67 -19.38
CA TRP A 229 16.04 -3.80 -20.39
C TRP A 229 15.72 -2.40 -19.84
N ALA A 230 16.22 -2.07 -18.66
CA ALA A 230 15.94 -0.81 -17.97
C ALA A 230 16.44 0.43 -18.74
N HIS A 231 17.46 0.28 -19.58
CA HIS A 231 18.03 1.37 -20.37
C HIS A 231 17.03 1.90 -21.43
N GLU A 232 16.10 1.06 -21.91
CA GLU A 232 15.08 1.44 -22.88
C GLU A 232 13.90 2.20 -22.28
N LEU A 233 13.73 2.17 -20.95
CA LEU A 233 12.50 2.54 -20.28
C LEU A 233 12.13 4.02 -20.49
N LEU A 234 13.12 4.92 -20.42
CA LEU A 234 12.90 6.36 -20.61
C LEU A 234 12.63 6.76 -22.07
N ASP A 235 13.11 5.97 -23.02
CA ASP A 235 13.01 6.26 -24.44
C ASP A 235 11.88 5.48 -25.14
N ASN A 236 11.26 4.53 -24.45
CA ASN A 236 10.18 3.72 -25.00
C ASN A 236 8.86 4.51 -25.04
N PRO A 237 8.30 4.79 -26.24
CA PRO A 237 7.09 5.62 -26.36
C PRO A 237 5.88 5.05 -25.62
N LYS A 238 5.69 3.72 -25.65
CA LYS A 238 4.58 3.05 -24.96
C LYS A 238 4.66 3.21 -23.45
N GLU A 239 5.84 2.95 -22.87
CA GLU A 239 6.04 3.05 -21.43
C GLU A 239 5.91 4.50 -20.93
N ARG A 240 6.39 5.45 -21.73
CA ARG A 240 6.23 6.89 -21.46
C ARG A 240 4.77 7.32 -21.50
N HIS A 241 4.04 6.95 -22.54
CA HIS A 241 2.62 7.27 -22.67
C HIS A 241 1.80 6.69 -21.51
N GLU A 242 2.06 5.43 -21.15
CA GLU A 242 1.43 4.81 -20.00
C GLU A 242 1.71 5.59 -18.69
N HIS A 243 2.96 6.04 -18.53
CA HIS A 243 3.37 6.84 -17.37
C HIS A 243 2.70 8.22 -17.35
N GLU A 244 2.64 8.90 -18.48
CA GLU A 244 2.00 10.22 -18.64
C GLU A 244 0.52 10.15 -18.24
N LEU A 245 -0.22 9.12 -18.66
CA LEU A 245 -1.61 8.89 -18.25
C LEU A 245 -1.74 8.69 -16.73
N ALA A 246 -0.83 7.93 -16.12
CA ALA A 246 -0.83 7.71 -14.69
C ALA A 246 -0.57 9.03 -13.92
N VAL A 247 0.42 9.80 -14.32
CA VAL A 247 0.73 11.11 -13.71
C VAL A 247 -0.42 12.09 -13.89
N ALA A 248 -0.99 12.17 -15.11
CA ALA A 248 -2.13 13.04 -15.39
C ALA A 248 -3.35 12.70 -14.53
N SER A 249 -3.58 11.42 -14.23
CA SER A 249 -4.68 10.96 -13.38
C SER A 249 -4.57 11.46 -11.94
N VAL A 250 -3.37 11.72 -11.45
CA VAL A 250 -3.11 12.29 -10.13
C VAL A 250 -3.14 13.81 -10.20
N THR A 251 -2.33 14.41 -11.09
CA THR A 251 -2.19 15.88 -11.16
C THR A 251 -3.49 16.59 -11.53
N GLY A 252 -4.33 15.98 -12.37
CA GLY A 252 -5.65 16.50 -12.72
C GLY A 252 -6.65 16.56 -11.56
N ARG A 253 -6.34 15.95 -10.41
CA ARG A 253 -7.23 15.94 -9.23
C ARG A 253 -6.72 16.73 -8.05
N LEU A 254 -5.52 17.30 -8.13
CA LEU A 254 -4.88 18.01 -7.02
C LEU A 254 -5.79 19.13 -6.48
N ALA A 255 -6.29 19.99 -7.36
CA ALA A 255 -7.16 21.10 -6.94
C ALA A 255 -8.47 20.62 -6.30
N GLN A 256 -9.11 19.58 -6.86
CA GLN A 256 -10.33 18.99 -6.29
C GLN A 256 -10.07 18.35 -4.93
N ALA A 257 -8.88 17.82 -4.71
CA ALA A 257 -8.43 17.27 -3.43
C ALA A 257 -8.04 18.35 -2.40
N GLY A 258 -8.08 19.65 -2.76
CA GLY A 258 -7.67 20.74 -1.88
C GLY A 258 -6.15 20.87 -1.78
N LEU A 259 -5.44 20.60 -2.86
CA LEU A 259 -3.99 20.67 -2.95
C LEU A 259 -3.58 21.81 -3.87
N THR A 260 -2.58 22.59 -3.46
CA THR A 260 -2.06 23.76 -4.19
C THR A 260 -0.55 23.67 -4.39
N ASP A 261 -0.02 24.51 -5.26
CA ASP A 261 1.42 24.65 -5.51
C ASP A 261 2.11 23.31 -5.84
N PRO A 262 1.63 22.54 -6.84
CA PRO A 262 2.21 21.26 -7.15
C PRO A 262 3.62 21.36 -7.70
N VAL A 263 4.51 20.50 -7.21
CA VAL A 263 5.85 20.28 -7.76
C VAL A 263 5.93 18.85 -8.25
N ILE A 264 6.25 18.67 -9.54
CA ILE A 264 6.33 17.39 -10.21
C ILE A 264 7.79 17.13 -10.56
N ARG A 265 8.32 16.00 -10.12
CA ARG A 265 9.71 15.57 -10.37
C ARG A 265 9.74 14.21 -11.03
N GLY A 266 10.15 14.16 -12.27
CA GLY A 266 10.22 12.91 -13.06
C GLY A 266 9.93 13.15 -14.55
N PRO A 267 9.83 12.08 -15.37
CA PRO A 267 10.04 10.70 -14.94
C PRO A 267 11.52 10.37 -14.67
N PHE A 268 11.74 9.46 -13.73
CA PHE A 268 13.04 8.86 -13.46
C PHE A 268 12.90 7.34 -13.32
N ARG A 269 14.02 6.60 -13.37
CA ARG A 269 14.02 5.15 -13.14
C ARG A 269 14.07 4.86 -11.65
N LEU A 270 13.11 4.09 -11.15
CA LEU A 270 13.11 3.52 -9.82
C LEU A 270 13.54 2.06 -9.92
N GLU A 271 14.71 1.75 -9.41
CA GLU A 271 15.29 0.41 -9.45
C GLU A 271 14.88 -0.39 -8.23
N LEU A 272 14.28 -1.55 -8.46
CA LEU A 272 13.95 -2.56 -7.45
C LEU A 272 14.73 -3.84 -7.75
N PRO A 273 14.85 -4.77 -6.78
CA PRO A 273 15.66 -5.99 -6.97
C PRO A 273 15.26 -6.86 -8.18
N ASN A 274 14.04 -6.76 -8.66
CA ASN A 274 13.47 -7.62 -9.70
C ASN A 274 12.92 -6.88 -10.92
N VAL A 275 12.63 -5.59 -10.80
CA VAL A 275 12.07 -4.75 -11.87
C VAL A 275 12.58 -3.31 -11.76
N VAL A 276 12.45 -2.56 -12.86
CA VAL A 276 12.66 -1.11 -12.89
C VAL A 276 11.38 -0.46 -13.38
N HIS A 277 10.94 0.59 -12.70
CA HIS A 277 9.76 1.38 -13.06
C HIS A 277 10.15 2.78 -13.54
N LEU A 278 9.29 3.39 -14.39
CA LEU A 278 9.22 4.85 -14.43
C LEU A 278 8.49 5.36 -13.19
N ALA A 279 9.08 6.37 -12.57
CA ALA A 279 8.56 6.98 -11.35
C ALA A 279 8.47 8.50 -11.51
N THR A 280 7.43 9.10 -10.94
CA THR A 280 7.29 10.55 -10.79
C THR A 280 6.83 10.86 -9.37
N ASP A 281 7.58 11.72 -8.70
CA ASP A 281 7.20 12.24 -7.38
C ASP A 281 6.39 13.53 -7.55
N VAL A 282 5.24 13.58 -6.89
CA VAL A 282 4.37 14.76 -6.84
C VAL A 282 4.27 15.22 -5.41
N THR A 283 4.57 16.50 -5.19
CA THR A 283 4.35 17.15 -3.89
C THR A 283 3.45 18.36 -4.06
N ALA A 284 2.67 18.69 -3.03
CA ALA A 284 1.78 19.85 -3.05
C ALA A 284 1.49 20.33 -1.63
N ARG A 285 1.04 21.56 -1.48
CA ARG A 285 0.57 22.08 -0.19
C ARG A 285 -0.87 21.61 0.06
N VAL A 286 -1.14 21.19 1.30
CA VAL A 286 -2.49 20.83 1.75
C VAL A 286 -3.20 22.11 2.18
N ASN A 287 -4.32 22.43 1.51
CA ASN A 287 -5.12 23.62 1.81
C ASN A 287 -6.57 23.21 2.15
N GLY A 288 -6.92 23.27 3.43
CA GLY A 288 -8.27 22.98 3.91
C GLY A 288 -8.76 21.54 3.70
N SER A 289 -7.85 20.58 3.52
CA SER A 289 -8.13 19.16 3.32
C SER A 289 -7.46 18.31 4.39
N ASN A 290 -7.76 17.02 4.40
CA ASN A 290 -7.10 16.01 5.22
C ASN A 290 -6.70 14.80 4.36
N ALA A 291 -5.80 13.98 4.88
CA ALA A 291 -5.28 12.82 4.14
C ALA A 291 -6.38 11.87 3.63
N ALA A 292 -7.42 11.63 4.44
CA ALA A 292 -8.51 10.72 4.09
C ALA A 292 -9.33 11.23 2.89
N ARG A 293 -9.66 12.53 2.88
CA ARG A 293 -10.31 13.17 1.74
C ARG A 293 -9.45 13.14 0.48
N ILE A 294 -8.14 13.33 0.63
CA ILE A 294 -7.20 13.25 -0.49
C ILE A 294 -7.17 11.83 -1.05
N VAL A 295 -7.15 10.79 -0.19
CA VAL A 295 -7.23 9.38 -0.61
C VAL A 295 -8.51 9.13 -1.40
N ASP A 296 -9.69 9.54 -0.93
CA ASP A 296 -10.96 9.38 -1.65
C ASP A 296 -10.97 10.09 -3.02
N ALA A 297 -10.32 11.24 -3.13
CA ALA A 297 -10.21 11.96 -4.39
C ALA A 297 -9.26 11.27 -5.38
N MET A 298 -8.14 10.73 -4.90
CA MET A 298 -7.10 10.10 -5.73
C MET A 298 -7.44 8.67 -6.14
N HIS A 299 -8.02 7.87 -5.24
CA HIS A 299 -8.27 6.45 -5.49
C HIS A 299 -9.49 6.22 -6.42
N PRO A 300 -9.42 5.22 -7.33
CA PRO A 300 -8.22 4.60 -7.85
C PRO A 300 -7.50 5.50 -8.87
N THR A 301 -6.17 5.41 -8.92
CA THR A 301 -5.36 6.06 -9.94
C THR A 301 -5.36 5.27 -11.24
N ALA A 302 -4.89 5.88 -12.35
CA ALA A 302 -4.75 5.16 -13.61
C ALA A 302 -3.64 4.10 -13.59
N ALA A 303 -2.77 4.09 -12.57
CA ALA A 303 -1.76 3.05 -12.38
C ALA A 303 -2.37 1.68 -12.02
N VAL A 304 -3.54 1.68 -11.36
CA VAL A 304 -4.22 0.44 -10.92
C VAL A 304 -5.61 0.24 -11.52
N CYS A 305 -6.18 1.28 -12.16
CA CYS A 305 -7.53 1.23 -12.74
C CYS A 305 -7.49 1.51 -14.24
N GLY A 306 -7.24 2.76 -14.63
CA GLY A 306 -7.20 3.19 -16.01
C GLY A 306 -7.70 4.62 -16.21
N THR A 307 -7.81 5.01 -17.47
CA THR A 307 -8.23 6.35 -17.92
C THR A 307 -9.20 6.23 -19.09
N PRO A 308 -10.36 6.96 -19.06
CA PRO A 308 -10.94 7.68 -17.92
C PRO A 308 -11.37 6.74 -16.78
N ARG A 309 -11.23 7.21 -15.54
CA ARG A 309 -11.42 6.38 -14.32
C ARG A 309 -12.75 5.62 -14.27
N GLU A 310 -13.86 6.32 -14.46
CA GLU A 310 -15.19 5.72 -14.31
C GLU A 310 -15.52 4.70 -15.40
N ALA A 311 -15.06 4.95 -16.64
CA ALA A 311 -15.23 4.01 -17.74
C ALA A 311 -14.37 2.76 -17.51
N SER A 312 -13.10 2.94 -17.15
CA SER A 312 -12.18 1.83 -16.84
C SER A 312 -12.67 1.01 -15.64
N TYR A 313 -13.15 1.67 -14.59
CA TYR A 313 -13.68 0.99 -13.40
C TYR A 313 -14.89 0.10 -13.74
N LYS A 314 -15.83 0.60 -14.56
CA LYS A 314 -16.99 -0.18 -15.00
C LYS A 314 -16.58 -1.36 -15.86
N LEU A 315 -15.64 -1.16 -16.78
CA LEU A 315 -15.14 -2.21 -17.65
C LEU A 315 -14.42 -3.31 -16.87
N ILE A 316 -13.57 -2.95 -15.90
CA ILE A 316 -12.92 -3.90 -15.00
C ILE A 316 -13.98 -4.75 -14.29
N ALA A 317 -15.01 -4.13 -13.72
CA ALA A 317 -16.08 -4.85 -13.01
C ALA A 317 -16.88 -5.81 -13.90
N GLN A 318 -16.90 -5.60 -15.23
CA GLN A 318 -17.59 -6.45 -16.19
C GLN A 318 -16.74 -7.60 -16.74
N ILE A 319 -15.44 -7.35 -16.91
CA ILE A 319 -14.55 -8.24 -17.67
C ILE A 319 -13.56 -8.99 -16.77
N GLU A 320 -13.17 -8.40 -15.66
CA GLU A 320 -12.22 -9.02 -14.74
C GLU A 320 -12.93 -10.10 -13.90
N HIS A 321 -12.53 -11.35 -14.10
CA HIS A 321 -13.08 -12.51 -13.37
C HIS A 321 -12.38 -12.70 -12.01
N LEU A 322 -12.15 -11.61 -11.29
CA LEU A 322 -11.46 -11.59 -10.02
C LEU A 322 -12.08 -10.55 -9.07
N ASP A 323 -12.34 -10.97 -7.84
CA ASP A 323 -12.57 -10.00 -6.77
C ASP A 323 -11.20 -9.56 -6.22
N ARG A 324 -10.82 -8.32 -6.48
CA ARG A 324 -9.57 -7.75 -5.97
C ARG A 324 -9.59 -7.60 -4.45
N GLY A 325 -10.77 -7.54 -3.83
CA GLY A 325 -10.90 -7.21 -2.43
C GLY A 325 -10.17 -5.92 -2.12
N ARG A 326 -9.18 -5.99 -1.23
CA ARG A 326 -8.36 -4.84 -0.83
C ARG A 326 -7.05 -4.69 -1.62
N VAL A 327 -6.75 -5.58 -2.55
CA VAL A 327 -5.62 -5.42 -3.47
C VAL A 327 -5.90 -4.25 -4.41
N ALA A 328 -4.94 -3.35 -4.59
CA ALA A 328 -5.08 -2.07 -5.29
C ALA A 328 -6.12 -1.11 -4.66
N GLY A 329 -6.55 -1.37 -3.45
CA GLY A 329 -7.30 -0.44 -2.60
C GLY A 329 -6.36 0.46 -1.79
N PRO A 330 -6.85 1.59 -1.25
CA PRO A 330 -6.09 2.46 -0.38
C PRO A 330 -6.01 1.94 1.06
#